data_aafea0bda650cc80c4a348f6a4b70450
#
_entry.id   aafea0bda650cc80c4a348f6a4b70450
#
_cell.length_a   1.000
_cell.length_b   1.000
_cell.length_c   1.000
_cell.angle_alpha   90.00
_cell.angle_beta   90.00
_cell.angle_gamma   90.00
#
_symmetry.space_group_name_H-M   'P 1'
#
loop_
_entity.id
_entity.type
_entity.pdbx_description
1 polymer ?
#
loop_
_entity_poly.entity_id
_entity_poly.type
_entity_poly.pdbx_seq_one_letter_code
_entity_poly.pdbx_strand_id
1 'polypeptide(L)'
;MVNQGDIISVNFAHTKGREQSGERPALVISNTKYNKQSGFVLACPITSAKRAMNIRVPFDERTKTQGDILCEQVRIIDLRERSYRIIESAPQDILQKVYKVVNALIVPTV
;
A
#
# COMPACT_ATOMS: atom_id res chain seq x y z
N MET A 1 -6.21 13.36 6.39
CA MET A 1 -4.76 13.16 6.29
C MET A 1 -4.42 11.68 6.35
N VAL A 2 -3.51 11.23 5.51
CA VAL A 2 -3.13 9.84 5.43
C VAL A 2 -1.91 9.59 6.30
N ASN A 3 -2.03 8.63 7.21
CA ASN A 3 -0.98 8.27 8.14
C ASN A 3 -0.22 7.03 7.67
N GLN A 4 1.03 6.94 8.10
CA GLN A 4 1.81 5.73 7.86
C GLN A 4 1.08 4.53 8.47
N GLY A 5 0.91 3.47 7.68
CA GLY A 5 0.19 2.29 8.11
C GLY A 5 -1.28 2.26 7.73
N ASP A 6 -1.80 3.35 7.18
CA ASP A 6 -3.18 3.34 6.71
C ASP A 6 -3.35 2.45 5.49
N ILE A 7 -4.47 1.74 5.45
CA ILE A 7 -4.90 1.03 4.26
C ILE A 7 -5.89 1.94 3.56
N ILE A 8 -5.62 2.27 2.31
CA ILE A 8 -6.47 3.16 1.53
C ILE A 8 -7.00 2.43 0.31
N SER A 9 -8.19 2.84 -0.11
CA SER A 9 -8.72 2.45 -1.41
C SER A 9 -8.44 3.62 -2.34
N VAL A 10 -7.70 3.38 -3.41
CA VAL A 10 -7.28 4.44 -4.30
C VAL A 10 -7.58 4.06 -5.73
N ASN A 11 -7.98 5.04 -6.51
CA ASN A 11 -8.28 4.83 -7.93
C ASN A 11 -6.97 4.91 -8.72
N PHE A 12 -6.55 3.79 -9.27
CA PHE A 12 -5.33 3.72 -10.07
C PHE A 12 -5.57 3.95 -11.56
N ALA A 13 -6.83 4.09 -11.97
CA ALA A 13 -7.13 4.30 -13.39
C ALA A 13 -6.63 5.67 -13.84
N HIS A 14 -5.93 5.69 -14.95
CA HIS A 14 -5.43 6.93 -15.54
C HIS A 14 -6.31 7.40 -16.68
N THR A 15 -7.03 6.49 -17.31
CA THR A 15 -7.78 6.78 -18.52
C THR A 15 -9.18 7.24 -18.17
N LYS A 16 -9.58 8.38 -18.70
CA LYS A 16 -10.92 8.89 -18.52
C LYS A 16 -11.94 7.90 -19.09
N GLY A 17 -13.04 7.73 -18.39
CA GLY A 17 -14.08 6.82 -18.81
C GLY A 17 -13.88 5.38 -18.37
N ARG A 18 -12.84 5.10 -17.59
CA ARG A 18 -12.57 3.77 -17.07
C ARG A 18 -12.63 3.72 -15.55
N GLU A 19 -13.48 4.53 -15.00
CA GLU A 19 -13.50 4.71 -13.55
C GLU A 19 -13.95 3.48 -12.79
N GLN A 20 -14.76 2.62 -13.36
CA GLN A 20 -15.41 1.58 -12.60
C GLN A 20 -14.46 0.48 -12.14
N SER A 21 -13.28 0.37 -12.71
CA SER A 21 -12.39 -0.73 -12.36
C SER A 21 -11.10 -0.28 -11.72
N GLY A 22 -11.02 1.00 -11.37
CA GLY A 22 -9.75 1.56 -10.93
C GLY A 22 -9.43 1.45 -9.46
N GLU A 23 -10.43 1.23 -8.60
CA GLU A 23 -10.21 1.23 -7.16
C GLU A 23 -9.55 -0.05 -6.69
N ARG A 24 -8.48 0.11 -5.90
CA ARG A 24 -7.72 -0.99 -5.33
C ARG A 24 -7.23 -0.60 -3.95
N PRO A 25 -7.11 -1.57 -3.04
CA PRO A 25 -6.51 -1.28 -1.74
C PRO A 25 -5.00 -1.20 -1.83
N ALA A 26 -4.42 -0.37 -0.99
CA ALA A 26 -2.98 -0.23 -0.90
C ALA A 26 -2.61 0.13 0.54
N LEU A 27 -1.44 -0.35 0.98
CA LEU A 27 -0.90 -0.05 2.30
C LEU A 27 0.08 1.10 2.19
N VAL A 28 -0.17 2.18 2.93
CA VAL A 28 0.72 3.34 2.96
C VAL A 28 1.90 3.03 3.87
N ILE A 29 3.10 3.05 3.32
CA ILE A 29 4.31 2.74 4.08
C ILE A 29 5.19 3.96 4.33
N SER A 30 4.96 5.07 3.66
CA SER A 30 5.71 6.30 3.89
C SER A 30 5.25 6.98 5.18
N ASN A 31 6.17 7.71 5.82
CA ASN A 31 5.85 8.32 7.10
C ASN A 31 4.85 9.45 6.95
N THR A 32 4.14 9.71 8.02
CA THR A 32 3.03 10.67 8.04
C THR A 32 3.49 12.08 7.70
N LYS A 33 4.66 12.47 8.17
CA LYS A 33 5.19 13.80 7.90
C LYS A 33 5.41 14.02 6.40
N TYR A 34 6.03 13.05 5.75
CA TYR A 34 6.25 13.11 4.31
C TYR A 34 4.91 13.19 3.56
N ASN A 35 3.96 12.35 3.95
CA ASN A 35 2.64 12.32 3.31
C ASN A 35 1.96 13.68 3.41
N LYS A 36 2.02 14.26 4.60
CA LYS A 36 1.38 15.56 4.84
C LYS A 36 2.04 16.68 4.05
N GLN A 37 3.35 16.69 4.00
CA GLN A 37 4.08 17.80 3.37
C GLN A 37 4.04 17.73 1.85
N SER A 38 4.06 16.52 1.29
CA SER A 38 4.19 16.37 -0.15
C SER A 38 2.88 16.17 -0.89
N GLY A 39 1.89 15.57 -0.22
CA GLY A 39 0.67 15.11 -0.89
C GLY A 39 0.87 13.79 -1.61
N PHE A 40 2.09 13.24 -1.56
CA PHE A 40 2.39 11.92 -2.10
C PHE A 40 2.41 10.89 -0.98
N VAL A 41 2.24 9.63 -1.34
CA VAL A 41 2.50 8.50 -0.44
C VAL A 41 3.28 7.44 -1.19
N LEU A 42 4.11 6.69 -0.46
CA LEU A 42 4.65 5.43 -0.95
C LEU A 42 3.73 4.34 -0.44
N ALA A 43 3.24 3.51 -1.34
CA ALA A 43 2.27 2.50 -0.97
C ALA A 43 2.53 1.20 -1.71
N CYS A 44 2.15 0.10 -1.08
CA CYS A 44 2.23 -1.23 -1.65
C CYS A 44 0.82 -1.69 -2.00
N PRO A 45 0.56 -2.07 -3.24
CA PRO A 45 -0.76 -2.61 -3.60
C PRO A 45 -1.08 -3.88 -2.83
N ILE A 46 -2.35 -4.14 -2.65
CA ILE A 46 -2.83 -5.33 -1.96
C ILE A 46 -3.63 -6.15 -2.97
N THR A 47 -3.34 -7.44 -3.05
CA THR A 47 -4.04 -8.32 -3.99
C THR A 47 -4.73 -9.46 -3.26
N SER A 48 -5.90 -9.84 -3.76
CA SER A 48 -6.59 -11.02 -3.27
C SER A 48 -6.13 -12.29 -3.99
N ALA A 49 -5.33 -12.16 -5.04
CA ALA A 49 -4.83 -13.32 -5.77
C ALA A 49 -3.82 -14.06 -4.90
N LYS A 50 -4.09 -15.33 -4.65
CA LYS A 50 -3.23 -16.14 -3.79
C LYS A 50 -2.11 -16.75 -4.61
N ARG A 51 -0.87 -16.44 -4.22
CA ARG A 51 0.32 -17.04 -4.80
C ARG A 51 1.35 -17.16 -3.71
N ALA A 52 2.05 -18.28 -3.70
CA ALA A 52 3.09 -18.51 -2.71
C ALA A 52 4.34 -17.74 -3.14
N MET A 53 4.57 -16.59 -2.53
CA MET A 53 5.76 -15.77 -2.79
C MET A 53 6.28 -15.22 -1.46
N ASN A 54 7.57 -15.38 -1.25
CA ASN A 54 8.20 -14.99 0.01
C ASN A 54 8.24 -13.50 0.26
N ILE A 55 8.09 -12.71 -0.78
CA ILE A 55 8.17 -11.25 -0.69
C ILE A 55 6.81 -10.60 -0.46
N ARG A 56 5.77 -11.41 -0.30
CA ARG A 56 4.44 -10.92 0.03
C ARG A 56 4.19 -11.06 1.52
N VAL A 57 3.44 -10.12 2.08
CA VAL A 57 3.07 -10.16 3.49
C VAL A 57 1.54 -10.24 3.56
N PRO A 58 1.00 -11.31 4.13
CA PRO A 58 -0.46 -11.47 4.19
C PRO A 58 -1.07 -10.69 5.34
N PHE A 59 -2.30 -10.27 5.15
CA PHE A 59 -3.14 -9.84 6.27
C PHE A 59 -3.73 -11.06 6.95
N ASP A 60 -4.31 -10.83 8.13
CA ASP A 60 -4.96 -11.89 8.89
C ASP A 60 -6.33 -11.39 9.33
N GLU A 61 -6.93 -12.07 10.31
CA GLU A 61 -8.30 -11.79 10.73
C GLU A 61 -8.48 -10.43 11.41
N ARG A 62 -7.39 -9.75 11.75
CA ARG A 62 -7.48 -8.46 12.44
C ARG A 62 -7.90 -7.31 11.53
N THR A 63 -7.86 -7.51 10.23
CA THR A 63 -8.26 -6.46 9.28
C THR A 63 -9.44 -6.89 8.45
N LYS A 64 -10.26 -5.92 8.04
CA LYS A 64 -11.31 -6.16 7.05
C LYS A 64 -10.71 -6.39 5.68
N THR A 65 -9.64 -5.68 5.37
CA THR A 65 -8.90 -5.84 4.12
C THR A 65 -8.18 -7.17 4.16
N GLN A 66 -8.42 -7.98 3.16
CA GLN A 66 -7.82 -9.30 3.06
C GLN A 66 -6.90 -9.39 1.86
N GLY A 67 -5.98 -10.33 1.89
CA GLY A 67 -5.07 -10.55 0.78
C GLY A 67 -3.64 -10.33 1.17
N ASP A 68 -2.79 -10.22 0.15
CA ASP A 68 -1.34 -10.10 0.33
C ASP A 68 -0.87 -8.72 -0.07
N ILE A 69 0.05 -8.18 0.72
CA ILE A 69 0.71 -6.91 0.43
C ILE A 69 1.86 -7.19 -0.53
N LEU A 70 1.83 -6.54 -1.69
CA LEU A 70 2.83 -6.73 -2.74
C LEU A 70 4.02 -5.81 -2.49
N CYS A 71 4.94 -6.24 -1.64
CA CYS A 71 6.05 -5.40 -1.20
C CYS A 71 6.98 -5.00 -2.35
N GLU A 72 7.11 -5.85 -3.36
CA GLU A 72 7.96 -5.55 -4.51
C GLU A 72 7.36 -4.53 -5.46
N GLN A 73 6.09 -4.21 -5.29
CA GLN A 73 5.41 -3.26 -6.17
C GLN A 73 5.16 -1.92 -5.50
N VAL A 74 6.01 -1.57 -4.54
CA VAL A 74 5.91 -0.28 -3.88
C VAL A 74 6.01 0.82 -4.95
N ARG A 75 5.12 1.81 -4.82
CA ARG A 75 5.05 2.89 -5.79
C ARG A 75 4.65 4.18 -5.12
N ILE A 76 4.99 5.28 -5.77
CA ILE A 76 4.57 6.60 -5.31
C ILE A 76 3.20 6.91 -5.91
N ILE A 77 2.33 7.49 -5.10
CA ILE A 77 0.98 7.85 -5.53
C ILE A 77 0.74 9.30 -5.15
N ASP A 78 0.29 10.09 -6.12
CA ASP A 78 -0.09 11.47 -5.87
C ASP A 78 -1.56 11.50 -5.47
N LEU A 79 -1.81 11.66 -4.18
CA LEU A 79 -3.17 11.65 -3.66
C LEU A 79 -3.97 12.91 -4.01
N ARG A 80 -3.29 13.94 -4.50
CA ARG A 80 -3.98 15.14 -4.95
C ARG A 80 -4.67 14.93 -6.29
N GLU A 81 -4.18 13.95 -7.05
CA GLU A 81 -4.67 13.69 -8.42
C GLU A 81 -5.57 12.47 -8.53
N ARG A 82 -5.82 11.78 -7.42
CA ARG A 82 -6.59 10.54 -7.44
C ARG A 82 -7.66 10.54 -6.37
N SER A 83 -8.79 9.93 -6.69
CA SER A 83 -9.79 9.66 -5.67
C SER A 83 -9.28 8.58 -4.74
N TYR A 84 -9.47 8.77 -3.44
CA TYR A 84 -9.07 7.77 -2.47
C TYR A 84 -9.91 7.91 -1.20
N ARG A 85 -9.91 6.87 -0.39
CA ARG A 85 -10.49 6.93 0.94
C ARG A 85 -9.69 6.03 1.87
N ILE A 86 -9.66 6.38 3.14
CA ILE A 86 -8.96 5.60 4.16
C ILE A 86 -9.92 4.53 4.65
N ILE A 87 -9.47 3.27 4.61
CA ILE A 87 -10.29 2.13 5.02
C ILE A 87 -10.08 1.81 6.50
N GLU A 88 -8.84 1.60 6.91
CA GLU A 88 -8.49 1.18 8.27
C GLU A 88 -6.98 1.28 8.43
N SER A 89 -6.49 1.03 9.62
CA SER A 89 -5.05 0.98 9.90
C SER A 89 -4.57 -0.46 9.95
N ALA A 90 -3.39 -0.71 9.40
CA ALA A 90 -2.79 -2.04 9.47
C ALA A 90 -2.19 -2.29 10.86
N PRO A 91 -2.19 -3.54 11.34
CA PRO A 91 -1.48 -3.87 12.57
C PRO A 91 0.01 -3.56 12.47
N GLN A 92 0.59 -3.09 13.57
CA GLN A 92 1.99 -2.66 13.58
C GLN A 92 2.96 -3.77 13.21
N ASP A 93 2.71 -4.99 13.66
CA ASP A 93 3.61 -6.10 13.34
C ASP A 93 3.60 -6.43 11.86
N ILE A 94 2.46 -6.29 11.20
CA ILE A 94 2.37 -6.48 9.75
C ILE A 94 3.13 -5.37 9.04
N LEU A 95 2.94 -4.14 9.48
CA LEU A 95 3.66 -3.00 8.89
C LEU A 95 5.17 -3.18 9.02
N GLN A 96 5.64 -3.65 10.18
CA GLN A 96 7.07 -3.90 10.40
C GLN A 96 7.60 -4.97 9.47
N LYS A 97 6.82 -6.02 9.22
CA LYS A 97 7.24 -7.05 8.26
C LYS A 97 7.40 -6.47 6.86
N VAL A 98 6.48 -5.60 6.45
CA VAL A 98 6.57 -4.96 5.15
C VAL A 98 7.83 -4.12 5.04
N TYR A 99 8.16 -3.36 6.08
CA TYR A 99 9.39 -2.56 6.08
C TYR A 99 10.62 -3.44 5.89
N LYS A 100 10.68 -4.57 6.58
CA LYS A 100 11.80 -5.47 6.46
C LYS A 100 11.95 -6.00 5.05
N VAL A 101 10.83 -6.39 4.43
CA VAL A 101 10.88 -6.92 3.07
C VAL A 101 11.29 -5.83 2.08
N VAL A 102 10.67 -4.67 2.16
CA VAL A 102 11.00 -3.56 1.24
C VAL A 102 12.46 -3.17 1.40
N ASN A 103 12.93 -3.06 2.65
CA ASN A 103 14.33 -2.72 2.90
C ASN A 103 15.26 -3.76 2.30
N ALA A 104 14.93 -5.03 2.43
CA ALA A 104 15.76 -6.11 1.88
C ALA A 104 15.85 -6.04 0.35
N LEU A 105 14.83 -5.52 -0.29
CA LEU A 105 14.82 -5.41 -1.75
C LEU A 105 15.72 -4.30 -2.27
N ILE A 106 16.05 -3.31 -1.43
CA ILE A 106 16.83 -2.15 -1.87
C ILE A 106 18.24 -2.10 -1.27
N VAL A 107 18.50 -2.90 -0.25
CA VAL A 107 19.84 -2.95 0.34
C VAL A 107 20.79 -3.67 -0.63
N PRO A 108 21.96 -3.08 -0.92
CA PRO A 108 22.89 -3.72 -1.85
C PRO A 108 23.36 -5.06 -1.33
N THR A 109 23.48 -6.03 -2.22
CA THR A 109 24.09 -7.31 -1.90
C THR A 109 25.58 -7.23 -2.19
N VAL A 110 26.36 -7.97 -1.42
CA VAL A 110 27.80 -7.89 -1.53
C VAL A 110 28.34 -9.06 -2.30
#